data_8b7cdef76d236c11aaa6534cefd3d2bb
#
_entry.id   8b7cdef76d236c11aaa6534cefd3d2bb
#
_cell.length_a   1.000
_cell.length_b   1.000
_cell.length_c   1.000
_cell.angle_alpha   90.00
_cell.angle_beta   90.00
_cell.angle_gamma   90.00
#
_symmetry.space_group_name_H-M   'P 1'
#
loop_
_entity.id
_entity.type
_entity.pdbx_description
1 polymer ?
#
loop_
_entity_poly.entity_id
_entity_poly.type
_entity_poly.pdbx_seq_one_letter_code
_entity_poly.pdbx_strand_id
1 'polypeptide(L)'
;MWPILFLLVQAPAAPPAAPASTLNFEMYKAKVQPLLLEKRPGNARCIACHARSTQFRLQPLPSGRAWNEEETRKNFEMASRFVLPGVPTKSRLLTMPLVHEAGGTEFHPGGKHWKSQDDPEWKALADWVRSSK
;
A
#
# COMPACT_ATOMS: atom_id res chain seq x y z
N MET A 1 55.12 -28.14 -13.16
CA MET A 1 53.84 -27.50 -13.61
C MET A 1 52.76 -27.97 -12.66
N TRP A 2 52.28 -27.08 -11.83
CA TRP A 2 51.14 -27.37 -10.93
C TRP A 2 49.85 -26.83 -11.57
N PRO A 3 48.75 -27.60 -11.59
CA PRO A 3 47.50 -27.11 -12.10
C PRO A 3 46.86 -26.12 -11.10
N ILE A 4 46.59 -24.90 -11.57
CA ILE A 4 45.83 -23.92 -10.81
C ILE A 4 44.34 -24.33 -10.88
N LEU A 5 43.82 -24.78 -9.74
CA LEU A 5 42.43 -25.14 -9.59
C LEU A 5 41.63 -23.79 -9.44
N PHE A 6 40.91 -23.38 -10.48
CA PHE A 6 39.97 -22.28 -10.38
C PHE A 6 38.72 -22.74 -9.58
N LEU A 7 38.63 -22.33 -8.34
CA LEU A 7 37.37 -22.44 -7.59
C LEU A 7 36.36 -21.43 -8.19
N LEU A 8 35.37 -21.96 -8.89
CA LEU A 8 34.19 -21.20 -9.28
C LEU A 8 33.36 -20.91 -8.00
N VAL A 9 33.49 -19.71 -7.49
CA VAL A 9 32.60 -19.18 -6.44
C VAL A 9 31.25 -18.90 -7.09
N GLN A 10 30.27 -19.75 -6.86
CA GLN A 10 28.91 -19.52 -7.26
C GLN A 10 28.31 -18.42 -6.37
N ALA A 11 27.83 -17.35 -6.99
CA ALA A 11 27.05 -16.34 -6.28
C ALA A 11 25.77 -16.97 -5.71
N PRO A 12 25.35 -16.57 -4.49
CA PRO A 12 24.11 -17.08 -3.93
C PRO A 12 22.94 -16.71 -4.84
N ALA A 13 22.06 -17.67 -5.09
CA ALA A 13 20.84 -17.46 -5.86
C ALA A 13 19.99 -16.34 -5.19
N ALA A 14 19.47 -15.43 -5.99
CA ALA A 14 18.55 -14.41 -5.49
C ALA A 14 17.33 -15.07 -4.83
N PRO A 15 16.82 -14.53 -3.72
CA PRO A 15 15.61 -15.07 -3.10
C PRO A 15 14.44 -15.04 -4.09
N PRO A 16 13.51 -16.03 -4.02
CA PRO A 16 12.36 -16.06 -4.91
C PRO A 16 11.56 -14.76 -4.79
N ALA A 17 11.13 -14.22 -5.93
CA ALA A 17 10.27 -13.04 -5.97
C ALA A 17 8.99 -13.31 -5.17
N ALA A 18 8.52 -12.31 -4.38
CA ALA A 18 7.25 -12.39 -3.68
C ALA A 18 6.12 -12.67 -4.69
N PRO A 19 5.10 -13.48 -4.34
CA PRO A 19 4.00 -13.74 -5.24
C PRO A 19 3.32 -12.43 -5.66
N ALA A 20 2.98 -12.32 -6.95
CA ALA A 20 2.27 -11.16 -7.48
C ALA A 20 0.92 -10.99 -6.76
N SER A 21 0.52 -9.73 -6.49
CA SER A 21 -0.77 -9.44 -5.89
C SER A 21 -1.91 -9.90 -6.80
N THR A 22 -2.92 -10.54 -6.20
CA THR A 22 -4.17 -10.94 -6.90
C THR A 22 -5.16 -9.78 -7.03
N LEU A 23 -4.86 -8.62 -6.46
CA LEU A 23 -5.69 -7.42 -6.49
C LEU A 23 -5.61 -6.75 -7.86
N ASN A 24 -6.68 -6.03 -8.22
CA ASN A 24 -6.76 -5.36 -9.51
C ASN A 24 -5.94 -4.08 -9.54
N PHE A 25 -4.88 -4.05 -10.34
CA PHE A 25 -3.97 -2.90 -10.46
C PHE A 25 -4.62 -1.69 -11.14
N GLU A 26 -5.43 -1.89 -12.17
CA GLU A 26 -6.11 -0.77 -12.85
C GLU A 26 -7.14 -0.10 -11.92
N MET A 27 -7.85 -0.89 -11.13
CA MET A 27 -8.76 -0.35 -10.11
C MET A 27 -8.01 0.39 -9.01
N TYR A 28 -6.84 -0.10 -8.61
CA TYR A 28 -5.97 0.62 -7.68
C TYR A 28 -5.60 2.00 -8.23
N LYS A 29 -5.13 2.09 -9.46
CA LYS A 29 -4.76 3.37 -10.08
C LYS A 29 -5.94 4.35 -10.14
N ALA A 30 -7.10 3.85 -10.51
CA ALA A 30 -8.27 4.69 -10.72
C ALA A 30 -8.95 5.14 -9.41
N LYS A 31 -8.97 4.29 -8.39
CA LYS A 31 -9.80 4.48 -7.20
C LYS A 31 -9.03 4.59 -5.88
N VAL A 32 -7.92 3.90 -5.73
CA VAL A 32 -7.15 3.89 -4.49
C VAL A 32 -6.07 4.96 -4.46
N GLN A 33 -5.26 5.03 -5.50
CA GLN A 33 -4.14 5.96 -5.57
C GLN A 33 -4.55 7.42 -5.36
N PRO A 34 -5.64 7.94 -5.94
CA PRO A 34 -6.10 9.31 -5.68
C PRO A 34 -6.39 9.58 -4.20
N LEU A 35 -6.91 8.59 -3.47
CA LEU A 35 -7.24 8.72 -2.05
C LEU A 35 -6.00 8.90 -1.17
N LEU A 36 -4.86 8.37 -1.59
CA LEU A 36 -3.58 8.53 -0.88
C LEU A 36 -3.05 9.97 -0.97
N LEU A 37 -3.50 10.73 -1.94
CA LEU A 37 -3.13 12.13 -2.19
C LEU A 37 -4.19 13.12 -1.71
N GLU A 38 -5.38 12.64 -1.37
CA GLU A 38 -6.51 13.49 -1.00
C GLU A 38 -6.27 14.23 0.32
N LYS A 39 -6.55 15.55 0.32
CA LYS A 39 -6.51 16.36 1.53
C LYS A 39 -7.89 16.42 2.16
N ARG A 40 -8.01 15.84 3.35
CA ARG A 40 -9.24 15.87 4.14
C ARG A 40 -9.14 16.91 5.23
N PRO A 41 -10.24 17.65 5.53
CA PRO A 41 -10.25 18.63 6.60
C PRO A 41 -9.83 17.98 7.94
N GLY A 42 -8.92 18.65 8.66
CA GLY A 42 -8.45 18.19 9.97
C GLY A 42 -7.46 17.02 9.98
N ASN A 43 -7.14 16.46 8.80
CA ASN A 43 -6.24 15.32 8.68
C ASN A 43 -5.04 15.61 7.77
N ALA A 44 -3.90 14.99 8.05
CA ALA A 44 -2.78 14.98 7.12
C ALA A 44 -3.12 14.10 5.90
N ARG A 45 -2.56 14.43 4.73
CA ARG A 45 -2.60 13.52 3.58
C ARG A 45 -1.88 12.23 3.92
N CYS A 46 -2.36 11.09 3.42
CA CYS A 46 -1.69 9.81 3.60
C CYS A 46 -0.21 9.88 3.20
N ILE A 47 0.06 10.44 2.03
CA ILE A 47 1.43 10.60 1.53
C ILE A 47 2.33 11.45 2.44
N ALA A 48 1.80 12.42 3.17
CA ALA A 48 2.59 13.30 4.02
C ALA A 48 3.36 12.54 5.12
N CYS A 49 2.76 11.50 5.68
CA CYS A 49 3.39 10.63 6.67
C CYS A 49 3.99 9.38 6.02
N HIS A 50 3.27 8.77 5.06
CA HIS A 50 3.63 7.49 4.48
C HIS A 50 4.74 7.55 3.41
N ALA A 51 5.21 8.71 3.01
CA ALA A 51 6.46 8.85 2.24
C ALA A 51 7.73 8.76 3.10
N ARG A 52 7.59 8.66 4.42
CA ARG A 52 8.70 8.68 5.39
C ARG A 52 8.91 7.32 6.04
N SER A 53 9.15 7.28 7.33
CA SER A 53 9.57 6.10 8.08
C SER A 53 8.41 5.31 8.69
N THR A 54 7.44 4.89 7.89
CA THR A 54 6.36 3.99 8.30
C THR A 54 6.52 2.61 7.65
N GLN A 55 5.87 1.59 8.20
CA GLN A 55 5.85 0.27 7.58
C GLN A 55 5.11 0.28 6.24
N PHE A 56 3.98 0.99 6.18
CA PHE A 56 3.27 1.30 4.93
C PHE A 56 3.95 2.50 4.27
N ARG A 57 4.93 2.24 3.43
CA ARG A 57 5.76 3.27 2.82
C ARG A 57 5.44 3.45 1.34
N LEU A 58 4.94 4.62 1.02
CA LEU A 58 4.72 5.06 -0.36
C LEU A 58 5.98 5.66 -0.96
N GLN A 59 6.08 5.65 -2.29
CA GLN A 59 7.14 6.36 -3.00
C GLN A 59 7.04 7.86 -2.73
N PRO A 60 8.17 8.56 -2.59
CA PRO A 60 8.15 10.01 -2.44
C PRO A 60 7.44 10.67 -3.62
N LEU A 61 6.69 11.72 -3.33
CA LEU A 61 6.03 12.54 -4.34
C LEU A 61 6.68 13.92 -4.34
N PRO A 62 7.54 14.24 -5.32
CA PRO A 62 8.08 15.59 -5.46
C PRO A 62 6.96 16.60 -5.69
N SER A 63 7.15 17.84 -5.17
CA SER A 63 6.17 18.92 -5.32
C SER A 63 5.76 19.12 -6.78
N GLY A 64 4.45 19.19 -7.03
CA GLY A 64 3.89 19.42 -8.37
C GLY A 64 3.96 18.21 -9.31
N ARG A 65 4.32 17.03 -8.82
CA ARG A 65 4.41 15.80 -9.62
C ARG A 65 3.35 14.77 -9.23
N ALA A 66 3.04 13.90 -10.20
CA ALA A 66 2.34 12.64 -9.97
C ALA A 66 3.35 11.48 -9.98
N TRP A 67 2.99 10.36 -9.38
CA TRP A 67 3.77 9.12 -9.52
C TRP A 67 3.75 8.62 -10.97
N ASN A 68 4.90 8.20 -11.44
CA ASN A 68 5.01 7.50 -12.72
C ASN A 68 4.50 6.05 -12.60
N GLU A 69 4.49 5.31 -13.70
CA GLU A 69 3.97 3.92 -13.72
C GLU A 69 4.77 2.97 -12.81
N GLU A 70 6.09 3.12 -12.74
CA GLU A 70 6.94 2.30 -11.87
C GLU A 70 6.68 2.59 -10.39
N GLU A 71 6.61 3.86 -10.02
CA GLU A 71 6.29 4.30 -8.66
C GLU A 71 4.88 3.88 -8.24
N THR A 72 3.93 4.00 -9.15
CA THR A 72 2.54 3.53 -8.96
C THR A 72 2.50 2.03 -8.69
N ARG A 73 3.27 1.25 -9.42
CA ARG A 73 3.34 -0.21 -9.23
C ARG A 73 3.98 -0.55 -7.88
N LYS A 74 5.03 0.11 -7.48
CA LYS A 74 5.64 -0.06 -6.15
C LYS A 74 4.65 0.30 -5.02
N ASN A 75 3.89 1.36 -5.19
CA ASN A 75 2.85 1.75 -4.24
C ASN A 75 1.72 0.73 -4.17
N PHE A 76 1.30 0.18 -5.31
CA PHE A 76 0.32 -0.90 -5.38
C PHE A 76 0.80 -2.15 -4.63
N GLU A 77 2.02 -2.58 -4.88
CA GLU A 77 2.61 -3.74 -4.19
C GLU A 77 2.70 -3.49 -2.68
N MET A 78 3.09 -2.29 -2.28
CA MET A 78 3.12 -1.91 -0.87
C MET A 78 1.73 -1.92 -0.25
N ALA A 79 0.74 -1.28 -0.87
CA ALA A 79 -0.64 -1.27 -0.39
C ALA A 79 -1.22 -2.68 -0.27
N SER A 80 -0.89 -3.55 -1.23
CA SER A 80 -1.34 -4.95 -1.26
C SER A 80 -0.88 -5.75 -0.03
N ARG A 81 0.24 -5.38 0.59
CA ARG A 81 0.74 -6.04 1.82
C ARG A 81 -0.08 -5.69 3.06
N PHE A 82 -0.87 -4.63 3.01
CA PHE A 82 -1.68 -4.13 4.12
C PHE A 82 -3.17 -4.41 3.96
N VAL A 83 -3.51 -5.28 3.02
CA VAL A 83 -4.88 -5.77 2.84
C VAL A 83 -4.90 -7.30 2.89
N LEU A 84 -6.01 -7.82 3.39
CA LEU A 84 -6.35 -9.23 3.27
C LEU A 84 -7.32 -9.33 2.07
N PRO A 85 -6.89 -9.90 0.93
CA PRO A 85 -7.72 -9.98 -0.27
C PRO A 85 -9.10 -10.58 0.02
N GLY A 86 -10.14 -9.90 -0.43
CA GLY A 86 -11.53 -10.31 -0.20
C GLY A 86 -12.11 -9.91 1.16
N VAL A 87 -11.32 -9.41 2.10
CA VAL A 87 -11.78 -9.11 3.46
C VAL A 87 -11.44 -7.68 3.90
N PRO A 88 -12.21 -6.67 3.46
CA PRO A 88 -11.95 -5.27 3.79
C PRO A 88 -11.87 -4.98 5.28
N THR A 89 -12.76 -5.57 6.06
CA THR A 89 -12.88 -5.32 7.51
C THR A 89 -11.71 -5.87 8.34
N LYS A 90 -10.83 -6.67 7.75
CA LYS A 90 -9.58 -7.16 8.33
C LYS A 90 -8.34 -6.63 7.62
N SER A 91 -8.51 -5.71 6.68
CA SER A 91 -7.44 -5.10 5.93
C SER A 91 -6.94 -3.85 6.65
N ARG A 92 -5.68 -3.86 7.07
CA ARG A 92 -5.08 -2.77 7.86
C ARG A 92 -5.13 -1.42 7.15
N LEU A 93 -5.00 -1.41 5.82
CA LEU A 93 -5.12 -0.20 5.02
C LEU A 93 -6.46 0.52 5.23
N LEU A 94 -7.54 -0.23 5.52
CA LEU A 94 -8.88 0.26 5.73
C LEU A 94 -9.20 0.48 7.22
N THR A 95 -8.67 -0.36 8.09
CA THR A 95 -9.02 -0.33 9.51
C THR A 95 -8.20 0.66 10.32
N MET A 96 -6.96 0.92 9.93
CA MET A 96 -6.11 1.88 10.65
C MET A 96 -6.65 3.32 10.60
N PRO A 97 -7.08 3.86 9.43
CA PRO A 97 -7.64 5.20 9.35
C PRO A 97 -9.15 5.30 9.67
N LEU A 98 -9.80 4.18 9.98
CA LEU A 98 -11.22 4.13 10.34
C LEU A 98 -11.37 4.36 11.84
N VAL A 99 -12.42 5.08 12.26
CA VAL A 99 -12.72 5.26 13.69
C VAL A 99 -13.01 3.92 14.37
N HIS A 100 -12.63 3.80 15.63
CA HIS A 100 -12.76 2.55 16.39
C HIS A 100 -14.20 2.04 16.42
N GLU A 101 -15.17 2.92 16.64
CA GLU A 101 -16.60 2.60 16.73
C GLU A 101 -17.18 2.01 15.43
N ALA A 102 -16.53 2.27 14.30
CA ALA A 102 -16.92 1.71 13.00
C ALA A 102 -16.15 0.41 12.64
N GLY A 103 -15.33 -0.10 13.54
CA GLY A 103 -14.52 -1.31 13.33
C GLY A 103 -13.05 -1.04 13.02
N GLY A 104 -12.60 0.21 13.20
CA GLY A 104 -11.20 0.60 13.05
C GLY A 104 -10.36 0.32 14.30
N THR A 105 -9.09 0.70 14.22
CA THR A 105 -8.17 0.64 15.35
C THR A 105 -8.38 1.82 16.31
N GLU A 106 -7.90 1.70 17.55
CA GLU A 106 -8.03 2.78 18.53
C GLU A 106 -7.22 4.03 18.15
N PHE A 107 -6.05 3.84 17.59
CA PHE A 107 -5.12 4.92 17.32
C PHE A 107 -4.52 4.84 15.91
N HIS A 108 -4.44 6.00 15.26
CA HIS A 108 -3.72 6.20 14.01
C HIS A 108 -3.11 7.61 13.99
N PRO A 109 -1.79 7.78 14.05
CA PRO A 109 -1.14 9.07 13.88
C PRO A 109 -1.52 9.69 12.53
N GLY A 110 -1.80 10.99 12.49
CA GLY A 110 -2.33 11.65 11.28
C GLY A 110 -3.85 11.68 11.20
N GLY A 111 -4.53 10.99 12.13
CA GLY A 111 -5.98 11.07 12.36
C GLY A 111 -6.77 9.92 11.77
N LYS A 112 -8.04 9.88 12.13
CA LYS A 112 -9.02 8.96 11.58
C LYS A 112 -9.71 9.65 10.40
N HIS A 113 -9.54 9.10 9.21
CA HIS A 113 -10.02 9.70 7.97
C HIS A 113 -11.50 9.39 7.70
N TRP A 114 -11.97 8.24 8.19
CA TRP A 114 -13.35 7.77 7.93
C TRP A 114 -14.08 7.49 9.23
N LYS A 115 -15.30 8.00 9.31
CA LYS A 115 -16.19 7.83 10.48
C LYS A 115 -17.11 6.61 10.36
N SER A 116 -17.23 6.06 9.16
CA SER A 116 -18.15 4.96 8.86
C SER A 116 -17.61 4.14 7.69
N GLN A 117 -17.98 2.86 7.67
CA GLN A 117 -17.79 2.00 6.49
C GLN A 117 -18.69 2.39 5.30
N ASP A 118 -19.66 3.28 5.54
CA ASP A 118 -20.52 3.84 4.50
C ASP A 118 -19.88 5.04 3.78
N ASP A 119 -18.74 5.53 4.27
CA ASP A 119 -18.00 6.57 3.59
C ASP A 119 -17.63 6.14 2.16
N PRO A 120 -17.89 6.97 1.12
CA PRO A 120 -17.63 6.61 -0.28
C PRO A 120 -16.17 6.25 -0.55
N GLU A 121 -15.22 6.90 0.11
CA GLU A 121 -13.79 6.59 -0.03
C GLU A 121 -13.46 5.22 0.59
N TRP A 122 -13.99 4.95 1.78
CA TRP A 122 -13.82 3.66 2.43
C TRP A 122 -14.42 2.52 1.57
N LYS A 123 -15.60 2.75 1.00
CA LYS A 123 -16.23 1.81 0.07
C LYS A 123 -15.39 1.57 -1.19
N ALA A 124 -14.79 2.62 -1.75
CA ALA A 124 -13.91 2.49 -2.92
C ALA A 124 -12.69 1.60 -2.62
N LEU A 125 -12.09 1.77 -1.44
CA LEU A 125 -11.02 0.87 -0.98
C LEU A 125 -11.52 -0.56 -0.74
N ALA A 126 -12.69 -0.72 -0.13
CA ALA A 126 -13.29 -2.02 0.13
C ALA A 126 -13.60 -2.78 -1.18
N ASP A 127 -14.09 -2.08 -2.19
CA ASP A 127 -14.34 -2.65 -3.52
C ASP A 127 -13.05 -3.12 -4.18
N TRP A 128 -11.97 -2.35 -4.04
CA TRP A 128 -10.66 -2.78 -4.52
C TRP A 128 -10.17 -4.04 -3.79
N VAL A 129 -10.29 -4.10 -2.47
CA VAL A 129 -9.92 -5.29 -1.68
C VAL A 129 -10.72 -6.52 -2.10
N ARG A 130 -12.00 -6.34 -2.46
CA ARG A 130 -12.87 -7.42 -2.97
C ARG A 130 -12.59 -7.79 -4.42
N SER A 131 -11.81 -7.00 -5.14
CA SER A 131 -11.50 -7.24 -6.56
C SER A 131 -10.48 -8.35 -6.79
N SER A 132 -9.98 -9.01 -5.74
CA SER A 132 -9.05 -10.13 -5.87
C SER A 132 -9.72 -11.31 -6.59
N LYS A 133 -8.96 -11.93 -7.49
CA LYS A 133 -9.36 -13.12 -8.25
C LYS A 133 -8.72 -14.37 -7.67
#